data_f95fff3bcecdf54c353e365b37d224c8
#
_entry.id   f95fff3bcecdf54c353e365b37d224c8
#
_cell.length_a   1.000
_cell.length_b   1.000
_cell.length_c   1.000
_cell.angle_alpha   90.00
_cell.angle_beta   90.00
_cell.angle_gamma   90.00
#
_symmetry.space_group_name_H-M   'P 1'
#
loop_
_entity.id
_entity.type
_entity.pdbx_description
1 polymer ?
#
loop_
_entity_poly.entity_id
_entity_poly.type
_entity_poly.pdbx_seq_one_letter_code
_entity_poly.pdbx_strand_id
1 'polypeptide(L)'
;KWNIDLLYNTHYEQNRQTTDTYSHHTLKNNIYDICQHNDIDRKGITHYVRTGAEYKFNDNAHINLAYTGVFNPNNDNHSYSDGNITTADNRTKKEARMHNIALDYLSGFGMKAGINYTPYHSESHQQFTYKDNKNQTSEFHTTSGQTIDRWKIYVDQSHTLPREWTLNYGTSLTYASDHNTQFYHTQNGTDMSELNTDNRYNEYTYDFYVGFSKNMGERLSFSASITGEYYKTARYHAWAAYPTAELTYVMTPAHILQLAFTSDKTYPSYWDLSESTGYISGYEEVQGNPMLKPSTDYSANLNYILKNKYIFSLAYDYQPDLFQQLAYQSTERLALIYKTLNWDYQQSFSATTIIPFKIGHWLDSHVTLQAEYRQAKCNKFFDLSFNHSKWIGLAMLQNNIILSTKPDIRMELTGLYLSPSIQGSYDLNHIWAIHTGIRWNFANQKASIQVKANDLFNSMEGNIDVTLRNKGQYMDMHTNNYSRNITLSFTYKFGGYKEKQHKPIDTSRFK
;
A
#
# COMPACT_ATOMS: atom_id res chain seq x y z
N LYS A 1 -10.64 -28.24 -23.64
CA LYS A 1 -9.40 -28.67 -22.94
C LYS A 1 -9.37 -28.04 -21.53
N TRP A 2 -9.14 -28.89 -20.53
CA TRP A 2 -9.06 -28.45 -19.13
C TRP A 2 -7.64 -28.12 -18.73
N ASN A 3 -7.49 -27.10 -17.90
CA ASN A 3 -6.29 -26.68 -17.21
C ASN A 3 -6.65 -26.44 -15.75
N ILE A 4 -5.95 -27.08 -14.83
CA ILE A 4 -6.17 -26.91 -13.39
C ILE A 4 -4.83 -26.56 -12.75
N ASP A 5 -4.83 -25.63 -11.81
CA ASP A 5 -3.67 -25.25 -11.02
C ASP A 5 -4.03 -25.10 -9.53
N LEU A 6 -3.06 -25.31 -8.67
CA LEU A 6 -3.15 -25.13 -7.24
C LEU A 6 -1.87 -24.49 -6.74
N LEU A 7 -2.01 -23.45 -5.92
CA LEU A 7 -0.92 -22.80 -5.20
C LEU A 7 -1.27 -22.76 -3.71
N TYR A 8 -0.33 -23.13 -2.89
CA TYR A 8 -0.38 -22.93 -1.44
C TYR A 8 0.88 -22.22 -0.99
N ASN A 9 0.72 -21.21 -0.15
CA ASN A 9 1.80 -20.51 0.52
C ASN A 9 1.44 -20.30 1.98
N THR A 10 2.43 -20.38 2.86
CA THR A 10 2.29 -20.01 4.26
C THR A 10 3.44 -19.09 4.65
N HIS A 11 3.11 -18.06 5.40
CA HIS A 11 4.06 -17.08 5.88
C HIS A 11 3.86 -16.89 7.38
N TYR A 12 4.93 -17.09 8.15
CA TYR A 12 4.98 -16.72 9.56
C TYR A 12 5.81 -15.45 9.69
N GLU A 13 5.30 -14.48 10.40
CA GLU A 13 5.97 -13.23 10.66
C GLU A 13 6.04 -12.96 12.17
N GLN A 14 7.20 -12.48 12.60
CA GLN A 14 7.36 -11.86 13.91
C GLN A 14 8.12 -10.56 13.68
N ASN A 15 7.55 -9.46 14.17
CA ASN A 15 8.11 -8.12 14.04
C ASN A 15 8.07 -7.42 15.39
N ARG A 16 9.17 -6.75 15.75
CA ARG A 16 9.28 -5.88 16.91
C ARG A 16 9.50 -4.45 16.43
N GLN A 17 8.83 -3.52 17.09
CA GLN A 17 8.97 -2.09 16.87
C GLN A 17 9.10 -1.39 18.21
N THR A 18 10.04 -0.47 18.31
CA THR A 18 10.10 0.46 19.45
C THR A 18 9.92 1.88 18.96
N THR A 19 9.22 2.70 19.74
CA THR A 19 9.00 4.12 19.42
C THR A 19 9.16 4.95 20.68
N ASP A 20 10.06 5.93 20.63
CA ASP A 20 10.21 6.98 21.63
C ASP A 20 9.53 8.23 21.11
N THR A 21 8.56 8.74 21.87
CA THR A 21 7.80 9.95 21.54
C THR A 21 8.03 11.01 22.60
N TYR A 22 8.38 12.21 22.17
CA TYR A 22 8.38 13.42 22.98
C TYR A 22 7.37 14.41 22.44
N SER A 23 6.42 14.85 23.27
CA SER A 23 5.35 15.77 22.90
C SER A 23 5.30 16.98 23.82
N HIS A 24 5.18 18.15 23.22
CA HIS A 24 4.84 19.40 23.90
C HIS A 24 3.36 19.64 23.67
N HIS A 25 2.51 19.22 24.61
CA HIS A 25 1.06 19.25 24.46
C HIS A 25 0.46 20.43 25.22
N THR A 26 -0.12 21.37 24.48
CA THR A 26 -0.82 22.51 25.07
C THR A 26 -2.31 22.19 25.25
N LEU A 27 -2.75 22.13 26.51
CA LEU A 27 -4.18 21.92 26.86
C LEU A 27 -4.66 23.08 27.75
N LYS A 28 -5.62 23.85 27.28
CA LYS A 28 -6.24 25.02 27.94
C LYS A 28 -5.15 26.03 28.31
N ASN A 29 -4.26 26.40 28.40
CA ASN A 29 -3.17 27.31 28.79
C ASN A 29 -2.04 26.62 29.58
N ASN A 30 -2.14 25.30 29.79
CA ASN A 30 -1.06 24.53 30.42
C ASN A 30 -0.29 23.77 29.34
N ILE A 31 0.99 23.66 29.51
CA ILE A 31 1.90 22.89 28.68
C ILE A 31 2.28 21.63 29.45
N TYR A 32 2.15 20.49 28.78
CA TYR A 32 2.53 19.18 29.29
C TYR A 32 3.66 18.61 28.43
N ASP A 33 4.80 18.38 29.04
CA ASP A 33 5.90 17.66 28.42
C ASP A 33 5.67 16.16 28.63
N ILE A 34 5.39 15.46 27.55
CA ILE A 34 5.03 14.05 27.56
C ILE A 34 6.14 13.27 26.90
N CYS A 35 6.73 12.34 27.65
CA CYS A 35 7.70 11.38 27.16
C CYS A 35 7.06 10.01 27.23
N GLN A 36 7.18 9.22 26.16
CA GLN A 36 6.60 7.90 26.08
C GLN A 36 7.48 6.95 25.27
N HIS A 37 7.70 5.77 25.80
CA HIS A 37 8.35 4.65 25.13
C HIS A 37 7.32 3.57 24.85
N ASN A 38 7.18 3.16 23.59
CA ASN A 38 6.30 2.07 23.16
C ASN A 38 7.17 0.92 22.63
N ASP A 39 6.93 -0.29 23.13
CA ASP A 39 7.52 -1.54 22.63
C ASP A 39 6.39 -2.44 22.12
N ILE A 40 6.41 -2.79 20.84
CA ILE A 40 5.35 -3.53 20.16
C ILE A 40 5.95 -4.80 19.56
N ASP A 41 5.45 -5.95 19.98
CA ASP A 41 5.75 -7.29 19.41
C ASP A 41 4.52 -7.81 18.67
N ARG A 42 4.68 -8.08 17.37
CA ARG A 42 3.62 -8.60 16.49
C ARG A 42 4.03 -9.97 15.98
N LYS A 43 3.13 -10.94 16.11
CA LYS A 43 3.30 -12.29 15.58
C LYS A 43 2.08 -12.69 14.79
N GLY A 44 2.30 -13.31 13.65
CA GLY A 44 1.20 -13.74 12.81
C GLY A 44 1.56 -14.87 11.88
N ILE A 45 0.55 -15.62 11.47
CA ILE A 45 0.66 -16.61 10.42
C ILE A 45 -0.41 -16.34 9.36
N THR A 46 0.00 -16.34 8.11
CA THR A 46 -0.88 -16.18 6.96
C THR A 46 -0.79 -17.40 6.07
N HIS A 47 -1.93 -18.00 5.75
CA HIS A 47 -2.05 -19.04 4.75
C HIS A 47 -2.73 -18.47 3.51
N TYR A 48 -2.15 -18.72 2.37
CA TYR A 48 -2.66 -18.34 1.07
C TYR A 48 -2.91 -19.59 0.24
N VAL A 49 -4.14 -19.78 -0.21
CA VAL A 49 -4.56 -20.90 -1.07
C VAL A 49 -5.14 -20.32 -2.34
N ARG A 50 -4.73 -20.84 -3.46
CA ARG A 50 -5.34 -20.52 -4.75
C ARG A 50 -5.53 -21.77 -5.57
N THR A 51 -6.68 -21.89 -6.20
CA THR A 51 -6.95 -22.90 -7.22
C THR A 51 -7.67 -22.28 -8.42
N GLY A 52 -7.35 -22.73 -9.61
CA GLY A 52 -7.95 -22.28 -10.84
C GLY A 52 -8.32 -23.46 -11.73
N ALA A 53 -9.43 -23.31 -12.44
CA ALA A 53 -9.89 -24.24 -13.46
C ALA A 53 -10.28 -23.48 -14.73
N GLU A 54 -9.54 -23.68 -15.80
CA GLU A 54 -9.80 -23.09 -17.12
C GLU A 54 -10.33 -24.17 -18.06
N TYR A 55 -11.45 -23.89 -18.72
CA TYR A 55 -11.95 -24.72 -19.82
C TYR A 55 -11.91 -23.94 -21.12
N LYS A 56 -11.13 -24.44 -22.09
CA LYS A 56 -11.05 -23.88 -23.44
C LYS A 56 -12.05 -24.60 -24.35
N PHE A 57 -13.02 -23.83 -24.88
CA PHE A 57 -13.96 -24.30 -25.90
C PHE A 57 -13.22 -24.41 -27.22
N ASN A 58 -12.42 -23.40 -27.55
CA ASN A 58 -11.53 -23.32 -28.71
C ASN A 58 -10.36 -22.40 -28.39
N ASP A 59 -9.51 -22.05 -29.35
CA ASP A 59 -8.32 -21.21 -29.12
C ASP A 59 -8.66 -19.77 -28.70
N ASN A 60 -9.86 -19.28 -29.02
CA ASN A 60 -10.32 -17.93 -28.81
C ASN A 60 -11.37 -17.78 -27.70
N ALA A 61 -11.93 -18.89 -27.20
CA ALA A 61 -13.00 -18.85 -26.22
C ALA A 61 -12.69 -19.76 -25.02
N HIS A 62 -12.78 -19.22 -23.81
CA HIS A 62 -12.57 -19.97 -22.58
C HIS A 62 -13.38 -19.41 -21.41
N ILE A 63 -13.60 -20.25 -20.44
CA ILE A 63 -14.12 -19.89 -19.12
C ILE A 63 -13.07 -20.24 -18.07
N ASN A 64 -12.89 -19.37 -17.10
CA ASN A 64 -11.95 -19.54 -16.01
C ASN A 64 -12.69 -19.35 -14.68
N LEU A 65 -12.62 -20.35 -13.82
CA LEU A 65 -13.07 -20.26 -12.43
C LEU A 65 -11.84 -20.25 -11.54
N ALA A 66 -11.71 -19.24 -10.70
CA ALA A 66 -10.62 -19.11 -9.74
C ALA A 66 -11.17 -18.93 -8.32
N TYR A 67 -10.56 -19.62 -7.39
CA TYR A 67 -10.76 -19.41 -5.96
C TYR A 67 -9.46 -18.99 -5.34
N THR A 68 -9.51 -17.98 -4.45
CA THR A 68 -8.39 -17.61 -3.60
C THR A 68 -8.88 -17.42 -2.17
N GLY A 69 -8.18 -18.03 -1.23
CA GLY A 69 -8.39 -17.87 0.21
C GLY A 69 -7.15 -17.28 0.88
N VAL A 70 -7.36 -16.30 1.75
CA VAL A 70 -6.33 -15.74 2.64
C VAL A 70 -6.83 -15.91 4.07
N PHE A 71 -6.05 -16.60 4.89
CA PHE A 71 -6.44 -16.93 6.26
C PHE A 71 -5.35 -16.48 7.22
N ASN A 72 -5.73 -15.65 8.17
CA ASN A 72 -4.91 -15.18 9.27
C ASN A 72 -5.53 -15.70 10.59
N PRO A 73 -5.29 -16.96 10.97
CA PRO A 73 -6.00 -17.58 12.10
C PRO A 73 -5.55 -17.07 13.46
N ASN A 74 -4.38 -16.46 13.54
CA ASN A 74 -3.83 -15.96 14.79
C ASN A 74 -2.80 -14.88 14.54
N ASN A 75 -3.22 -13.62 14.68
CA ASN A 75 -2.34 -12.47 14.76
C ASN A 75 -2.37 -11.96 16.20
N ASP A 76 -1.23 -12.05 16.88
CA ASP A 76 -1.03 -11.60 18.26
C ASP A 76 -0.19 -10.33 18.24
N ASN A 77 -0.71 -9.25 18.84
CA ASN A 77 -0.04 -7.98 18.99
C ASN A 77 0.01 -7.61 20.47
N HIS A 78 1.20 -7.53 21.02
CA HIS A 78 1.44 -7.08 22.39
C HIS A 78 2.17 -5.75 22.34
N SER A 79 1.60 -4.73 22.96
CA SER A 79 2.17 -3.39 23.07
C SER A 79 2.30 -3.01 24.54
N TYR A 80 3.50 -2.73 24.96
CA TYR A 80 3.78 -2.14 26.26
C TYR A 80 4.21 -0.70 26.08
N SER A 81 3.60 0.18 26.86
CA SER A 81 3.83 1.62 26.83
C SER A 81 4.25 2.11 28.21
N ASP A 82 5.39 2.79 28.28
CA ASP A 82 5.91 3.42 29.52
C ASP A 82 6.10 4.92 29.29
N GLY A 83 5.39 5.73 30.07
CA GLY A 83 5.43 7.17 29.93
C GLY A 83 5.31 7.91 31.26
N ASN A 84 5.70 9.18 31.25
CA ASN A 84 5.65 10.02 32.45
C ASN A 84 4.23 10.38 32.92
N ILE A 85 3.21 10.16 32.08
CA ILE A 85 1.80 10.40 32.43
C ILE A 85 0.99 9.12 32.59
N THR A 86 1.30 8.06 31.82
CA THR A 86 0.62 6.76 31.87
C THR A 86 1.57 5.64 31.53
N THR A 87 1.31 4.46 32.09
CA THR A 87 1.84 3.17 31.61
C THR A 87 0.68 2.32 31.11
N ALA A 88 0.88 1.55 30.05
CA ALA A 88 -0.18 0.69 29.52
C ALA A 88 0.37 -0.65 29.02
N ASP A 89 -0.43 -1.71 29.20
CA ASP A 89 -0.27 -3.03 28.59
C ASP A 89 -1.48 -3.29 27.70
N ASN A 90 -1.23 -3.54 26.41
CA ASN A 90 -2.25 -3.77 25.40
C ASN A 90 -1.98 -5.08 24.68
N ARG A 91 -2.91 -6.01 24.74
CA ARG A 91 -2.84 -7.28 24.02
C ARG A 91 -4.02 -7.42 23.09
N THR A 92 -3.74 -7.58 21.81
CA THR A 92 -4.75 -7.73 20.79
C THR A 92 -4.54 -9.05 20.04
N LYS A 93 -5.57 -9.88 20.01
CA LYS A 93 -5.63 -11.08 19.16
C LYS A 93 -6.60 -10.82 18.02
N LYS A 94 -6.18 -11.04 16.80
CA LYS A 94 -7.01 -10.83 15.60
C LYS A 94 -6.98 -12.07 14.73
N GLU A 95 -8.17 -12.51 14.33
CA GLU A 95 -8.38 -13.51 13.27
C GLU A 95 -8.99 -12.82 12.06
N ALA A 96 -8.58 -13.24 10.86
CA ALA A 96 -9.18 -12.74 9.64
C ALA A 96 -9.19 -13.83 8.55
N ARG A 97 -10.24 -13.83 7.74
CA ARG A 97 -10.38 -14.70 6.59
C ARG A 97 -11.00 -13.96 5.42
N MET A 98 -10.40 -14.12 4.27
CA MET A 98 -10.90 -13.58 3.02
C MET A 98 -10.99 -14.70 1.99
N HIS A 99 -12.09 -14.75 1.29
CA HIS A 99 -12.27 -15.63 0.14
C HIS A 99 -12.51 -14.74 -1.09
N ASN A 100 -12.07 -15.20 -2.25
CA ASN A 100 -12.45 -14.60 -3.52
C ASN A 100 -12.79 -15.72 -4.50
N ILE A 101 -13.97 -15.64 -5.09
CA ILE A 101 -14.45 -16.51 -6.14
C ILE A 101 -14.62 -15.67 -7.38
N ALA A 102 -13.89 -15.97 -8.43
CA ALA A 102 -13.90 -15.25 -9.70
C ALA A 102 -14.28 -16.18 -10.83
N LEU A 103 -15.26 -15.78 -11.62
CA LEU A 103 -15.65 -16.44 -12.87
C LEU A 103 -15.45 -15.45 -14.01
N ASP A 104 -14.56 -15.77 -14.93
CA ASP A 104 -14.25 -14.98 -16.12
C ASP A 104 -14.57 -15.76 -17.37
N TYR A 105 -15.20 -15.13 -18.34
CA TYR A 105 -15.51 -15.66 -19.65
C TYR A 105 -14.91 -14.80 -20.75
N LEU A 106 -14.18 -15.41 -21.66
CA LEU A 106 -13.75 -14.82 -22.92
C LEU A 106 -14.50 -15.49 -24.06
N SER A 107 -15.22 -14.70 -24.84
CA SER A 107 -15.92 -15.17 -26.03
C SER A 107 -15.01 -15.24 -27.27
N GLY A 108 -15.39 -16.03 -28.28
CA GLY A 108 -14.65 -16.12 -29.53
C GLY A 108 -14.62 -14.82 -30.37
N PHE A 109 -15.49 -13.86 -30.07
CA PHE A 109 -15.52 -12.52 -30.70
C PHE A 109 -14.87 -11.43 -29.85
N GLY A 110 -14.13 -11.81 -28.80
CA GLY A 110 -13.32 -10.89 -28.01
C GLY A 110 -14.03 -10.23 -26.83
N MET A 111 -15.30 -10.52 -26.53
CA MET A 111 -15.99 -10.03 -25.34
C MET A 111 -15.44 -10.75 -24.11
N LYS A 112 -15.11 -9.95 -23.07
CA LYS A 112 -14.76 -10.45 -21.74
C LYS A 112 -15.89 -10.09 -20.78
N ALA A 113 -16.33 -11.05 -19.99
CA ALA A 113 -17.31 -10.82 -18.94
C ALA A 113 -16.88 -11.56 -17.68
N GLY A 114 -17.16 -11.02 -16.51
CA GLY A 114 -16.81 -11.70 -15.28
C GLY A 114 -17.61 -11.25 -14.08
N ILE A 115 -17.59 -12.11 -13.06
CA ILE A 115 -18.17 -11.87 -11.75
C ILE A 115 -17.18 -12.28 -10.68
N ASN A 116 -16.98 -11.41 -9.67
CA ASN A 116 -16.14 -11.67 -8.52
C ASN A 116 -16.98 -11.49 -7.26
N TYR A 117 -16.89 -12.44 -6.35
CA TYR A 117 -17.45 -12.35 -5.00
C TYR A 117 -16.35 -12.48 -3.98
N THR A 118 -16.24 -11.50 -3.08
CA THR A 118 -15.18 -11.44 -2.06
C THR A 118 -15.81 -11.22 -0.68
N PRO A 119 -16.15 -12.30 0.05
CA PRO A 119 -16.49 -12.21 1.46
C PRO A 119 -15.21 -12.10 2.31
N TYR A 120 -15.25 -11.20 3.27
CA TYR A 120 -14.22 -11.00 4.29
C TYR A 120 -14.86 -11.02 5.68
N HIS A 121 -14.18 -11.63 6.63
CA HIS A 121 -14.57 -11.60 8.03
C HIS A 121 -13.32 -11.46 8.90
N SER A 122 -13.38 -10.58 9.88
CA SER A 122 -12.38 -10.49 10.94
C SER A 122 -13.00 -10.27 12.29
N GLU A 123 -12.37 -10.82 13.31
CA GLU A 123 -12.69 -10.63 14.72
C GLU A 123 -11.42 -10.29 15.48
N SER A 124 -11.52 -9.36 16.42
CA SER A 124 -10.40 -8.88 17.23
C SER A 124 -10.83 -8.74 18.68
N HIS A 125 -10.01 -9.27 19.59
CA HIS A 125 -10.16 -9.13 21.02
C HIS A 125 -8.99 -8.36 21.58
N GLN A 126 -9.26 -7.22 22.17
CA GLN A 126 -8.25 -6.37 22.82
C GLN A 126 -8.47 -6.41 24.34
N GLN A 127 -7.41 -6.64 25.07
CA GLN A 127 -7.32 -6.40 26.51
C GLN A 127 -6.40 -5.21 26.74
N PHE A 128 -6.91 -4.18 27.38
CA PHE A 128 -6.17 -2.94 27.62
C PHE A 128 -6.21 -2.61 29.11
N THR A 129 -5.02 -2.52 29.69
CA THR A 129 -4.83 -2.10 31.09
C THR A 129 -3.93 -0.88 31.08
N TYR A 130 -4.36 0.21 31.70
CA TYR A 130 -3.50 1.37 31.85
C TYR A 130 -3.52 1.88 33.29
N LYS A 131 -2.42 2.55 33.66
CA LYS A 131 -2.21 3.14 34.97
C LYS A 131 -1.80 4.58 34.77
N ASP A 132 -2.48 5.51 35.44
CA ASP A 132 -2.16 6.92 35.41
C ASP A 132 -1.06 7.29 36.42
N ASN A 133 -0.60 8.56 36.38
CA ASN A 133 0.42 9.07 37.27
C ASN A 133 -0.03 9.15 38.77
N LYS A 134 -1.32 8.92 39.07
CA LYS A 134 -1.87 8.78 40.43
C LYS A 134 -1.97 7.34 40.89
N ASN A 135 -1.42 6.39 40.10
CA ASN A 135 -1.52 4.95 40.31
C ASN A 135 -2.95 4.39 40.24
N GLN A 136 -3.89 5.11 39.59
CA GLN A 136 -5.22 4.58 39.33
C GLN A 136 -5.15 3.65 38.13
N THR A 137 -5.60 2.41 38.28
CA THR A 137 -5.62 1.41 37.24
C THR A 137 -7.01 1.31 36.63
N SER A 138 -7.07 1.36 35.30
CA SER A 138 -8.28 1.09 34.53
C SER A 138 -8.03 -0.08 33.59
N GLU A 139 -9.03 -0.94 33.46
CA GLU A 139 -8.98 -2.12 32.60
C GLU A 139 -10.28 -2.28 31.83
N PHE A 140 -10.16 -2.52 30.55
CA PHE A 140 -11.29 -2.86 29.69
C PHE A 140 -10.91 -3.90 28.64
N HIS A 141 -11.91 -4.62 28.16
CA HIS A 141 -11.81 -5.51 27.02
C HIS A 141 -12.65 -4.94 25.87
N THR A 142 -12.13 -5.06 24.66
CA THR A 142 -12.89 -4.68 23.46
C THR A 142 -13.00 -5.88 22.53
N THR A 143 -14.22 -6.13 22.05
CA THR A 143 -14.46 -7.08 20.98
C THR A 143 -14.86 -6.28 19.74
N SER A 144 -14.12 -6.44 18.66
CA SER A 144 -14.40 -5.77 17.39
C SER A 144 -14.57 -6.79 16.28
N GLY A 145 -15.58 -6.59 15.44
CA GLY A 145 -15.86 -7.45 14.30
C GLY A 145 -16.03 -6.67 13.02
N GLN A 146 -15.60 -7.21 11.89
CA GLN A 146 -15.87 -6.66 10.56
C GLN A 146 -16.26 -7.78 9.61
N THR A 147 -17.38 -7.59 8.91
CA THR A 147 -17.84 -8.49 7.86
C THR A 147 -18.11 -7.70 6.60
N ILE A 148 -17.46 -8.07 5.50
CA ILE A 148 -17.59 -7.39 4.21
C ILE A 148 -18.02 -8.40 3.16
N ASP A 149 -19.07 -8.07 2.41
CA ASP A 149 -19.49 -8.78 1.22
C ASP A 149 -19.33 -7.87 0.01
N ARG A 150 -18.41 -8.21 -0.90
CA ARG A 150 -18.12 -7.41 -2.10
C ARG A 150 -18.40 -8.21 -3.36
N TRP A 151 -19.20 -7.64 -4.24
CA TRP A 151 -19.52 -8.16 -5.57
C TRP A 151 -18.98 -7.21 -6.65
N LYS A 152 -18.37 -7.77 -7.68
CA LYS A 152 -17.99 -7.02 -8.88
C LYS A 152 -18.43 -7.78 -10.12
N ILE A 153 -19.15 -7.11 -11.02
CA ILE A 153 -19.56 -7.64 -12.32
C ILE A 153 -18.99 -6.70 -13.37
N TYR A 154 -18.46 -7.24 -14.47
CA TYR A 154 -17.92 -6.42 -15.54
C TYR A 154 -18.13 -7.06 -16.91
N VAL A 155 -18.18 -6.22 -17.95
CA VAL A 155 -18.19 -6.60 -19.35
C VAL A 155 -17.30 -5.64 -20.13
N ASP A 156 -16.37 -6.19 -20.90
CA ASP A 156 -15.40 -5.47 -21.73
C ASP A 156 -15.46 -6.00 -23.16
N GLN A 157 -15.30 -5.12 -24.13
CA GLN A 157 -15.26 -5.45 -25.55
C GLN A 157 -14.18 -4.66 -26.26
N SER A 158 -13.53 -5.30 -27.23
CA SER A 158 -12.54 -4.68 -28.10
C SER A 158 -12.90 -4.97 -29.57
N HIS A 159 -12.84 -3.94 -30.39
CA HIS A 159 -13.07 -4.04 -31.84
C HIS A 159 -11.95 -3.42 -32.64
N THR A 160 -11.50 -4.12 -33.67
CA THR A 160 -10.62 -3.53 -34.67
C THR A 160 -11.48 -2.80 -35.71
N LEU A 161 -11.26 -1.49 -35.82
CA LEU A 161 -11.95 -0.61 -36.76
C LEU A 161 -11.11 -0.44 -38.05
N PRO A 162 -11.69 0.14 -39.16
CA PRO A 162 -10.93 0.47 -40.34
C PRO A 162 -9.67 1.30 -40.06
N ARG A 163 -8.62 1.09 -40.85
CA ARG A 163 -7.31 1.77 -40.74
C ARG A 163 -6.57 1.42 -39.44
N GLU A 164 -6.77 0.21 -38.90
CA GLU A 164 -6.07 -0.34 -37.74
C GLU A 164 -6.32 0.42 -36.41
N TRP A 165 -7.43 1.13 -36.31
CA TRP A 165 -7.88 1.65 -35.04
C TRP A 165 -8.46 0.51 -34.19
N THR A 166 -8.17 0.54 -32.91
CA THR A 166 -8.81 -0.35 -31.92
C THR A 166 -9.70 0.48 -31.02
N LEU A 167 -10.97 0.09 -30.94
CA LEU A 167 -11.95 0.63 -30.00
C LEU A 167 -12.10 -0.35 -28.83
N ASN A 168 -11.87 0.13 -27.60
CA ASN A 168 -12.09 -0.60 -26.37
C ASN A 168 -13.20 0.09 -25.59
N TYR A 169 -14.14 -0.67 -25.05
CA TYR A 169 -15.18 -0.13 -24.17
C TYR A 169 -15.68 -1.18 -23.20
N GLY A 170 -16.22 -0.74 -22.10
CA GLY A 170 -16.72 -1.65 -21.08
C GLY A 170 -17.42 -0.95 -19.95
N THR A 171 -17.96 -1.75 -19.06
CA THR A 171 -18.65 -1.29 -17.87
C THR A 171 -18.42 -2.23 -16.71
N SER A 172 -18.41 -1.70 -15.50
CA SER A 172 -18.38 -2.51 -14.28
C SER A 172 -19.32 -1.95 -13.21
N LEU A 173 -19.83 -2.87 -12.40
CA LEU A 173 -20.61 -2.59 -11.20
C LEU A 173 -19.91 -3.24 -10.03
N THR A 174 -19.59 -2.47 -8.99
CA THR A 174 -19.13 -2.98 -7.71
C THR A 174 -20.14 -2.62 -6.63
N TYR A 175 -20.52 -3.60 -5.83
CA TYR A 175 -21.32 -3.43 -4.62
C TYR A 175 -20.56 -3.99 -3.44
N ALA A 176 -20.48 -3.25 -2.33
CA ALA A 176 -19.94 -3.75 -1.07
C ALA A 176 -20.90 -3.40 0.09
N SER A 177 -21.09 -4.37 0.98
CA SER A 177 -21.75 -4.19 2.27
C SER A 177 -20.72 -4.46 3.36
N ASP A 178 -20.47 -3.49 4.21
CA ASP A 178 -19.53 -3.55 5.33
C ASP A 178 -20.31 -3.40 6.64
N HIS A 179 -20.17 -4.37 7.53
CA HIS A 179 -20.76 -4.38 8.85
C HIS A 179 -19.64 -4.38 9.90
N ASN A 180 -19.54 -3.30 10.66
CA ASN A 180 -18.54 -3.09 11.70
C ASN A 180 -19.18 -3.02 13.07
N THR A 181 -18.61 -3.77 14.02
CA THR A 181 -19.01 -3.75 15.42
C THR A 181 -17.82 -3.49 16.32
N GLN A 182 -18.01 -2.74 17.40
CA GLN A 182 -17.05 -2.60 18.49
C GLN A 182 -17.79 -2.47 19.81
N PHE A 183 -17.49 -3.37 20.75
CA PHE A 183 -18.13 -3.42 22.08
C PHE A 183 -17.06 -3.35 23.17
N TYR A 184 -17.26 -2.46 24.12
CA TYR A 184 -16.41 -2.26 25.29
C TYR A 184 -17.03 -2.95 26.51
N HIS A 185 -16.21 -3.70 27.23
CA HIS A 185 -16.52 -4.34 28.48
C HIS A 185 -15.55 -3.85 29.55
N THR A 186 -15.99 -2.95 30.41
CA THR A 186 -15.16 -2.36 31.46
C THR A 186 -15.12 -3.33 32.64
N GLN A 187 -13.91 -3.70 33.09
CA GLN A 187 -13.71 -4.49 34.29
C GLN A 187 -13.43 -3.61 35.50
N ASN A 188 -12.64 -2.54 35.30
CA ASN A 188 -12.30 -1.57 36.36
C ASN A 188 -12.10 -0.20 35.72
N GLY A 189 -12.74 0.82 36.25
CA GLY A 189 -12.63 2.20 35.75
C GLY A 189 -13.95 2.78 35.25
N THR A 190 -13.87 3.69 34.28
CA THR A 190 -15.02 4.40 33.70
C THR A 190 -15.77 3.48 32.72
N ASP A 191 -17.11 3.49 32.79
CA ASP A 191 -17.95 2.81 31.80
C ASP A 191 -17.71 3.41 30.41
N MET A 192 -17.37 2.56 29.43
CA MET A 192 -17.10 2.92 28.06
C MET A 192 -18.20 2.46 27.08
N SER A 193 -19.33 1.98 27.59
CA SER A 193 -20.42 1.46 26.75
C SER A 193 -20.99 2.47 25.76
N GLU A 194 -20.85 3.77 26.03
CA GLU A 194 -21.24 4.85 25.11
C GLU A 194 -20.38 4.87 23.82
N LEU A 195 -19.21 4.24 23.83
CA LEU A 195 -18.32 4.11 22.67
C LEU A 195 -18.65 2.86 21.83
N ASN A 196 -19.63 2.07 22.22
CA ASN A 196 -20.07 0.90 21.46
C ASN A 196 -20.60 1.34 20.10
N THR A 197 -20.18 0.61 19.08
CA THR A 197 -20.61 0.84 17.70
C THR A 197 -21.14 -0.43 17.06
N ASP A 198 -22.19 -0.29 16.25
CA ASP A 198 -22.75 -1.32 15.39
C ASP A 198 -23.27 -0.63 14.14
N ASN A 199 -22.42 -0.63 13.10
CA ASN A 199 -22.67 0.16 11.90
C ASN A 199 -22.60 -0.69 10.64
N ARG A 200 -23.54 -0.43 9.72
CA ARG A 200 -23.53 -1.04 8.39
C ARG A 200 -23.46 0.03 7.32
N TYR A 201 -22.53 -0.14 6.40
CA TYR A 201 -22.30 0.74 5.26
C TYR A 201 -22.47 -0.03 3.96
N ASN A 202 -23.17 0.58 3.01
CA ASN A 202 -23.27 0.06 1.65
C ASN A 202 -22.57 1.02 0.70
N GLU A 203 -21.86 0.45 -0.25
CA GLU A 203 -21.10 1.17 -1.26
C GLU A 203 -21.44 0.64 -2.65
N TYR A 204 -21.57 1.55 -3.61
CA TYR A 204 -21.83 1.27 -5.01
C TYR A 204 -20.85 2.05 -5.88
N THR A 205 -20.24 1.35 -6.85
CA THR A 205 -19.40 1.96 -7.90
C THR A 205 -19.90 1.48 -9.26
N TYR A 206 -20.24 2.43 -10.12
CA TYR A 206 -20.63 2.18 -11.51
C TYR A 206 -19.59 2.81 -12.43
N ASP A 207 -18.89 2.00 -13.21
CA ASP A 207 -17.91 2.47 -14.18
C ASP A 207 -18.37 2.18 -15.59
N PHE A 208 -18.07 3.09 -16.49
CA PHE A 208 -18.08 2.83 -17.92
C PHE A 208 -16.87 3.50 -18.56
N TYR A 209 -16.25 2.86 -19.51
CA TYR A 209 -15.10 3.44 -20.21
C TYR A 209 -15.20 3.25 -21.71
N VAL A 210 -14.55 4.15 -22.43
CA VAL A 210 -14.31 4.05 -23.87
C VAL A 210 -12.88 4.50 -24.15
N GLY A 211 -12.20 3.78 -25.02
CA GLY A 211 -10.82 4.10 -25.40
C GLY A 211 -10.54 3.73 -26.85
N PHE A 212 -9.58 4.43 -27.42
CA PHE A 212 -9.07 4.22 -28.76
C PHE A 212 -7.57 4.04 -28.75
N SER A 213 -7.06 3.14 -29.56
CA SER A 213 -5.63 2.99 -29.76
C SER A 213 -5.30 2.75 -31.22
N LYS A 214 -4.09 3.15 -31.62
CA LYS A 214 -3.58 2.96 -32.98
C LYS A 214 -2.06 2.92 -33.00
N ASN A 215 -1.51 2.00 -33.79
CA ASN A 215 -0.12 2.01 -34.21
C ASN A 215 -0.03 2.61 -35.60
N MET A 216 0.76 3.68 -35.75
CA MET A 216 0.99 4.36 -37.03
C MET A 216 2.38 3.95 -37.54
N GLY A 217 2.44 2.79 -38.21
CA GLY A 217 3.67 2.12 -38.58
C GLY A 217 4.46 1.66 -37.34
N GLU A 218 5.79 1.56 -37.50
CA GLU A 218 6.70 1.10 -36.42
C GLU A 218 7.16 2.23 -35.47
N ARG A 219 6.79 3.48 -35.78
CA ARG A 219 7.35 4.66 -35.11
C ARG A 219 6.44 5.33 -34.12
N LEU A 220 5.15 5.25 -34.29
CA LEU A 220 4.20 5.98 -33.46
C LEU A 220 3.10 5.07 -32.96
N SER A 221 2.96 4.98 -31.65
CA SER A 221 1.85 4.30 -30.97
C SER A 221 1.10 5.32 -30.13
N PHE A 222 -0.21 5.32 -30.22
CA PHE A 222 -1.10 6.21 -29.48
C PHE A 222 -2.24 5.41 -28.86
N SER A 223 -2.56 5.72 -27.60
CA SER A 223 -3.79 5.25 -26.94
C SER A 223 -4.39 6.37 -26.12
N ALA A 224 -5.70 6.44 -26.05
CA ALA A 224 -6.43 7.33 -25.15
C ALA A 224 -7.73 6.67 -24.71
N SER A 225 -8.10 6.86 -23.46
CA SER A 225 -9.37 6.41 -22.92
C SER A 225 -9.92 7.39 -21.88
N ILE A 226 -11.20 7.28 -21.62
CA ILE A 226 -11.85 7.97 -20.52
C ILE A 226 -12.75 6.99 -19.79
N THR A 227 -12.65 6.96 -18.48
CA THR A 227 -13.56 6.23 -17.59
C THR A 227 -14.45 7.22 -16.88
N GLY A 228 -15.76 7.03 -16.98
CA GLY A 228 -16.76 7.73 -16.15
C GLY A 228 -17.15 6.84 -14.98
N GLU A 229 -17.14 7.36 -13.78
CA GLU A 229 -17.49 6.63 -12.57
C GLU A 229 -18.57 7.37 -11.78
N TYR A 230 -19.56 6.63 -11.28
CA TYR A 230 -20.45 7.08 -10.23
C TYR A 230 -20.19 6.28 -8.98
N TYR A 231 -19.71 6.97 -7.93
CA TYR A 231 -19.43 6.38 -6.62
C TYR A 231 -20.48 6.86 -5.60
N LYS A 232 -21.00 5.94 -4.79
CA LYS A 232 -22.03 6.25 -3.78
C LYS A 232 -21.83 5.42 -2.52
N THR A 233 -21.83 6.13 -1.38
CA THR A 233 -22.01 5.59 -0.02
C THR A 233 -23.22 6.23 0.66
N ALA A 234 -23.49 5.88 1.92
CA ALA A 234 -24.54 6.55 2.70
C ALA A 234 -24.26 8.05 2.93
N ARG A 235 -22.99 8.47 2.95
CA ARG A 235 -22.54 9.82 3.34
C ARG A 235 -21.91 10.63 2.21
N TYR A 236 -21.62 10.00 1.07
CA TYR A 236 -20.96 10.65 -0.05
C TYR A 236 -21.41 10.06 -1.38
N HIS A 237 -21.59 10.90 -2.38
CA HIS A 237 -21.80 10.46 -3.77
C HIS A 237 -21.22 11.50 -4.73
N ALA A 238 -20.63 11.02 -5.81
CA ALA A 238 -20.05 11.88 -6.85
C ALA A 238 -19.95 11.15 -8.19
N TRP A 239 -20.00 11.93 -9.25
CA TRP A 239 -19.53 11.55 -10.58
C TRP A 239 -18.08 12.00 -10.75
N ALA A 240 -17.27 11.19 -11.36
CA ALA A 240 -15.91 11.53 -11.70
C ALA A 240 -15.56 11.00 -13.10
N ALA A 241 -14.53 11.60 -13.72
CA ALA A 241 -14.01 11.18 -15.02
C ALA A 241 -12.50 11.02 -14.93
N TYR A 242 -12.01 9.88 -15.43
CA TYR A 242 -10.59 9.50 -15.39
C TYR A 242 -10.08 9.35 -16.82
N PRO A 243 -9.55 10.43 -17.43
CA PRO A 243 -8.90 10.36 -18.74
C PRO A 243 -7.51 9.72 -18.62
N THR A 244 -7.13 8.93 -19.62
CA THR A 244 -5.76 8.44 -19.83
C THR A 244 -5.35 8.67 -21.26
N ALA A 245 -4.08 8.97 -21.50
CA ALA A 245 -3.52 9.08 -22.83
C ALA A 245 -2.05 8.67 -22.83
N GLU A 246 -1.64 7.89 -23.80
CA GLU A 246 -0.27 7.45 -23.98
C GLU A 246 0.17 7.67 -25.41
N LEU A 247 1.40 8.16 -25.59
CA LEU A 247 2.05 8.35 -26.88
C LEU A 247 3.48 7.82 -26.79
N THR A 248 3.81 6.88 -27.66
CA THR A 248 5.18 6.41 -27.84
C THR A 248 5.66 6.81 -29.24
N TYR A 249 6.76 7.55 -29.31
CA TYR A 249 7.38 7.97 -30.55
C TYR A 249 8.82 7.47 -30.66
N VAL A 250 9.05 6.57 -31.60
CA VAL A 250 10.38 6.04 -31.94
C VAL A 250 10.97 6.98 -33.03
N MET A 251 11.69 8.00 -32.57
CA MET A 251 12.36 8.95 -33.47
C MET A 251 13.42 8.25 -34.33
N THR A 252 14.22 7.42 -33.67
CA THR A 252 15.15 6.46 -34.29
C THR A 252 15.26 5.24 -33.40
N PRO A 253 15.85 4.10 -33.83
CA PRO A 253 16.04 2.94 -32.95
C PRO A 253 16.81 3.24 -31.66
N ALA A 254 17.55 4.35 -31.62
CA ALA A 254 18.31 4.79 -30.45
C ALA A 254 17.62 5.85 -29.61
N HIS A 255 16.52 6.44 -30.07
CA HIS A 255 15.84 7.58 -29.44
C HIS A 255 14.34 7.32 -29.38
N ILE A 256 13.81 7.07 -28.18
CA ILE A 256 12.39 6.83 -27.95
C ILE A 256 11.88 7.88 -26.98
N LEU A 257 10.76 8.50 -27.31
CA LEU A 257 10.02 9.42 -26.47
C LEU A 257 8.68 8.78 -26.09
N GLN A 258 8.36 8.78 -24.79
CA GLN A 258 7.09 8.30 -24.28
C GLN A 258 6.44 9.41 -23.44
N LEU A 259 5.22 9.75 -23.77
CA LEU A 259 4.39 10.69 -23.01
C LEU A 259 3.17 9.92 -22.51
N ALA A 260 2.91 9.98 -21.20
CA ALA A 260 1.75 9.37 -20.59
C ALA A 260 1.05 10.38 -19.68
N PHE A 261 -0.26 10.42 -19.77
CA PHE A 261 -1.13 11.04 -18.79
C PHE A 261 -2.09 9.96 -18.27
N THR A 262 -2.08 9.74 -16.96
CA THR A 262 -2.94 8.75 -16.31
C THR A 262 -3.74 9.42 -15.20
N SER A 263 -4.96 8.96 -15.03
CA SER A 263 -5.74 9.29 -13.84
C SER A 263 -6.43 8.06 -13.31
N ASP A 264 -6.51 7.98 -11.99
CA ASP A 264 -7.12 6.86 -11.26
C ASP A 264 -7.68 7.35 -9.92
N LYS A 265 -8.42 6.51 -9.25
CA LYS A 265 -9.04 6.78 -7.96
C LYS A 265 -8.57 5.81 -6.90
N THR A 266 -8.24 6.34 -5.74
CA THR A 266 -7.89 5.57 -4.55
C THR A 266 -9.01 5.69 -3.52
N TYR A 267 -9.52 4.52 -3.06
CA TYR A 267 -10.59 4.47 -2.05
C TYR A 267 -10.01 4.24 -0.66
N PRO A 268 -10.58 4.87 0.39
CA PRO A 268 -10.23 4.56 1.77
C PRO A 268 -10.46 3.08 2.08
N SER A 269 -9.66 2.50 2.98
CA SER A 269 -9.91 1.15 3.48
C SER A 269 -11.25 1.09 4.22
N TYR A 270 -11.88 -0.08 4.29
CA TYR A 270 -13.12 -0.23 5.04
C TYR A 270 -12.91 0.01 6.55
N TRP A 271 -11.70 -0.24 7.05
CA TRP A 271 -11.34 0.08 8.43
C TRP A 271 -11.27 1.60 8.68
N ASP A 272 -10.65 2.36 7.75
CA ASP A 272 -10.58 3.83 7.86
C ASP A 272 -11.97 4.47 7.88
N LEU A 273 -12.95 3.85 7.22
CA LEU A 273 -14.34 4.30 7.17
C LEU A 273 -15.15 3.89 8.42
N SER A 274 -14.63 3.06 9.31
CA SER A 274 -15.31 2.67 10.55
C SER A 274 -15.41 3.84 11.52
N GLU A 275 -16.31 3.74 12.50
CA GLU A 275 -16.41 4.70 13.64
C GLU A 275 -15.65 4.18 14.87
N SER A 276 -14.80 3.16 14.70
CA SER A 276 -14.07 2.52 15.79
C SER A 276 -12.91 3.36 16.30
N THR A 277 -12.61 3.19 17.59
CA THR A 277 -11.43 3.75 18.25
C THR A 277 -10.57 2.62 18.80
N GLY A 278 -9.28 2.64 18.48
CA GLY A 278 -8.26 1.75 19.05
C GLY A 278 -7.33 2.52 19.98
N TYR A 279 -6.90 1.88 21.06
CA TYR A 279 -5.95 2.50 22.00
C TYR A 279 -4.57 1.87 21.83
N ILE A 280 -3.55 2.73 21.67
CA ILE A 280 -2.13 2.35 21.63
C ILE A 280 -1.58 2.43 23.06
N SER A 281 -1.87 3.55 23.75
CA SER A 281 -1.46 3.83 25.11
C SER A 281 -2.56 4.60 25.86
N GLY A 282 -2.32 5.01 27.11
CA GLY A 282 -3.23 5.89 27.82
C GLY A 282 -3.29 7.33 27.28
N TYR A 283 -2.36 7.69 26.40
CA TYR A 283 -2.27 9.00 25.76
C TYR A 283 -2.55 8.93 24.23
N GLU A 284 -2.29 7.80 23.58
CA GLU A 284 -2.35 7.66 22.13
C GLU A 284 -3.52 6.78 21.71
N GLU A 285 -4.30 7.26 20.75
CA GLU A 285 -5.45 6.55 20.17
C GLU A 285 -5.52 6.71 18.66
N VAL A 286 -6.11 5.72 17.99
CA VAL A 286 -6.37 5.69 16.56
C VAL A 286 -7.86 5.72 16.32
N GLN A 287 -8.33 6.66 15.52
CA GLN A 287 -9.76 6.80 15.19
C GLN A 287 -10.00 6.60 13.69
N GLY A 288 -11.04 5.85 13.36
CA GLY A 288 -11.58 5.82 12.00
C GLY A 288 -12.33 7.10 11.63
N ASN A 289 -12.66 7.25 10.33
CA ASN A 289 -13.34 8.44 9.82
C ASN A 289 -14.34 8.09 8.71
N PRO A 290 -15.63 7.94 9.01
CA PRO A 290 -16.64 7.60 8.01
C PRO A 290 -16.95 8.74 7.01
N MET A 291 -16.34 9.91 7.20
CA MET A 291 -16.52 11.06 6.30
C MET A 291 -15.45 11.13 5.20
N LEU A 292 -14.54 10.14 5.13
CA LEU A 292 -13.50 10.11 4.12
C LEU A 292 -14.10 10.01 2.71
N LYS A 293 -13.48 10.79 1.82
CA LYS A 293 -13.74 10.77 0.40
C LYS A 293 -12.62 10.02 -0.31
N PRO A 294 -12.91 9.33 -1.43
CA PRO A 294 -11.86 8.84 -2.31
C PRO A 294 -10.97 9.99 -2.82
N SER A 295 -9.68 9.73 -2.98
CA SER A 295 -8.76 10.65 -3.66
C SER A 295 -8.68 10.31 -5.15
N THR A 296 -8.29 11.29 -5.96
CA THR A 296 -7.99 11.10 -7.38
C THR A 296 -6.49 11.32 -7.58
N ASP A 297 -5.87 10.44 -8.36
CA ASP A 297 -4.46 10.54 -8.71
C ASP A 297 -4.34 10.94 -10.19
N TYR A 298 -3.76 12.10 -10.47
CA TYR A 298 -3.41 12.57 -11.82
C TYR A 298 -1.90 12.53 -11.96
N SER A 299 -1.40 11.85 -13.00
CA SER A 299 0.04 11.73 -13.28
C SER A 299 0.33 12.03 -14.74
N ALA A 300 1.27 12.94 -14.99
CA ALA A 300 1.81 13.22 -16.30
C ALA A 300 3.29 12.85 -16.32
N ASN A 301 3.68 11.95 -17.22
CA ASN A 301 5.02 11.41 -17.31
C ASN A 301 5.59 11.61 -18.72
N LEU A 302 6.83 12.08 -18.80
CA LEU A 302 7.62 12.17 -20.02
C LEU A 302 8.90 11.34 -19.84
N ASN A 303 9.07 10.29 -20.63
CA ASN A 303 10.27 9.46 -20.63
C ASN A 303 11.01 9.62 -21.95
N TYR A 304 12.29 9.90 -21.85
CA TYR A 304 13.22 9.85 -22.99
C TYR A 304 14.19 8.69 -22.79
N ILE A 305 14.16 7.74 -23.72
CA ILE A 305 15.00 6.53 -23.69
C ILE A 305 16.06 6.66 -24.79
N LEU A 306 17.32 6.70 -24.36
CA LEU A 306 18.49 6.82 -25.24
C LEU A 306 19.19 5.46 -25.39
N LYS A 307 19.39 5.02 -26.65
CA LYS A 307 20.07 3.76 -26.99
C LYS A 307 19.47 2.52 -26.31
N ASN A 308 18.14 2.53 -26.05
CA ASN A 308 17.43 1.48 -25.30
C ASN A 308 18.09 1.16 -23.95
N LYS A 309 18.75 2.13 -23.33
CA LYS A 309 19.63 1.92 -22.19
C LYS A 309 19.51 3.01 -21.12
N TYR A 310 19.66 4.28 -21.51
CA TYR A 310 19.60 5.42 -20.60
C TYR A 310 18.18 5.96 -20.57
N ILE A 311 17.66 6.20 -19.37
CA ILE A 311 16.28 6.69 -19.19
C ILE A 311 16.34 8.03 -18.45
N PHE A 312 15.67 9.03 -19.00
CA PHE A 312 15.47 10.34 -18.40
C PHE A 312 13.96 10.57 -18.33
N SER A 313 13.46 10.76 -17.11
CA SER A 313 12.02 10.89 -16.83
C SER A 313 11.73 12.21 -16.15
N LEU A 314 10.67 12.88 -16.57
CA LEU A 314 10.03 13.97 -15.84
C LEU A 314 8.61 13.52 -15.48
N ALA A 315 8.21 13.75 -14.24
CA ALA A 315 6.86 13.43 -13.81
C ALA A 315 6.26 14.58 -13.00
N TYR A 316 4.95 14.78 -13.16
CA TYR A 316 4.14 15.65 -12.33
C TYR A 316 2.94 14.88 -11.83
N ASP A 317 2.79 14.81 -10.52
CA ASP A 317 1.69 14.12 -9.84
C ASP A 317 0.87 15.13 -9.06
N TYR A 318 -0.47 15.03 -9.14
CA TYR A 318 -1.41 15.86 -8.42
C TYR A 318 -2.53 14.99 -7.83
N GLN A 319 -2.69 15.04 -6.51
CA GLN A 319 -3.60 14.20 -5.74
C GLN A 319 -4.53 15.08 -4.90
N PRO A 320 -5.65 15.56 -5.44
CA PRO A 320 -6.70 16.22 -4.66
C PRO A 320 -7.41 15.20 -3.76
N ASP A 321 -7.94 15.70 -2.65
CA ASP A 321 -8.62 14.89 -1.62
C ASP A 321 -7.76 13.71 -1.10
N LEU A 322 -6.42 13.78 -1.22
CA LEU A 322 -5.55 12.76 -0.63
C LEU A 322 -5.93 12.55 0.83
N PHE A 323 -6.13 11.31 1.24
CA PHE A 323 -6.39 10.97 2.63
C PHE A 323 -5.18 10.25 3.23
N GLN A 324 -4.79 10.72 4.41
CA GLN A 324 -3.65 10.14 5.14
C GLN A 324 -3.83 10.34 6.64
N GLN A 325 -3.31 9.38 7.42
CA GLN A 325 -3.32 9.43 8.86
C GLN A 325 -2.16 10.31 9.35
N LEU A 326 -2.48 11.27 10.20
CA LEU A 326 -1.52 12.08 10.94
C LEU A 326 -1.95 12.17 12.42
N ALA A 327 -0.98 12.45 13.30
CA ALA A 327 -1.25 12.71 14.70
C ALA A 327 -1.75 14.14 14.92
N TYR A 328 -2.65 14.28 15.87
CA TYR A 328 -3.21 15.54 16.34
C TYR A 328 -3.22 15.58 17.86
N GLN A 329 -2.63 16.61 18.47
CA GLN A 329 -2.72 16.85 19.91
C GLN A 329 -4.07 17.50 20.21
N SER A 330 -4.94 16.81 20.95
CA SER A 330 -6.29 17.30 21.22
C SER A 330 -6.30 18.56 22.09
N THR A 331 -7.09 19.56 21.74
CA THR A 331 -7.30 20.77 22.54
C THR A 331 -8.32 20.60 23.67
N GLU A 332 -9.06 19.47 23.66
CA GLU A 332 -10.12 19.19 24.63
C GLU A 332 -9.65 18.31 25.80
N ARG A 333 -8.76 17.37 25.53
CA ARG A 333 -8.22 16.42 26.50
C ARG A 333 -6.77 16.09 26.20
N LEU A 334 -6.08 15.52 27.18
CA LEU A 334 -4.69 15.11 27.03
C LEU A 334 -4.64 13.78 26.24
N ALA A 335 -4.69 13.89 24.91
CA ALA A 335 -4.64 12.76 23.99
C ALA A 335 -3.97 13.14 22.67
N LEU A 336 -3.17 12.23 22.15
CA LEU A 336 -2.62 12.22 20.79
C LEU A 336 -3.49 11.34 19.92
N ILE A 337 -4.19 11.94 18.97
CA ILE A 337 -5.18 11.26 18.13
C ILE A 337 -4.59 11.05 16.75
N TYR A 338 -4.44 9.80 16.34
CA TYR A 338 -4.13 9.42 14.96
C TYR A 338 -5.43 9.25 14.19
N LYS A 339 -5.66 10.07 13.19
CA LYS A 339 -6.87 10.02 12.37
C LYS A 339 -6.56 10.28 10.92
N THR A 340 -7.16 9.46 10.04
CA THR A 340 -7.11 9.68 8.60
C THR A 340 -8.09 10.77 8.21
N LEU A 341 -7.59 11.83 7.55
CA LEU A 341 -8.38 12.96 7.04
C LEU A 341 -8.04 13.22 5.58
N ASN A 342 -9.00 13.74 4.81
CA ASN A 342 -8.70 14.25 3.47
C ASN A 342 -7.96 15.58 3.55
N TRP A 343 -6.93 15.74 2.74
CA TRP A 343 -6.21 16.99 2.54
C TRP A 343 -6.73 17.71 1.29
N ASP A 344 -6.49 19.01 1.15
CA ASP A 344 -6.85 19.72 -0.07
C ASP A 344 -6.15 19.12 -1.27
N TYR A 345 -4.81 18.90 -1.17
CA TYR A 345 -4.03 18.18 -2.17
C TYR A 345 -2.63 17.83 -1.69
N GLN A 346 -2.01 16.89 -2.38
CA GLN A 346 -0.56 16.74 -2.49
C GLN A 346 -0.17 16.84 -3.96
N GLN A 347 0.94 17.51 -4.24
CA GLN A 347 1.53 17.53 -5.58
C GLN A 347 3.03 17.31 -5.52
N SER A 348 3.56 16.73 -6.59
CA SER A 348 5.00 16.56 -6.75
C SER A 348 5.44 16.76 -8.19
N PHE A 349 6.64 17.31 -8.36
CA PHE A 349 7.36 17.33 -9.62
C PHE A 349 8.68 16.62 -9.44
N SER A 350 8.98 15.64 -10.28
CA SER A 350 10.20 14.85 -10.18
C SER A 350 10.95 14.75 -11.50
N ALA A 351 12.27 14.69 -11.39
CA ALA A 351 13.19 14.36 -12.47
C ALA A 351 14.02 13.14 -12.06
N THR A 352 13.97 12.08 -12.87
CA THR A 352 14.67 10.81 -12.60
C THR A 352 15.59 10.46 -13.75
N THR A 353 16.78 9.98 -13.44
CA THR A 353 17.72 9.48 -14.41
C THR A 353 18.20 8.09 -14.03
N ILE A 354 18.17 7.14 -14.98
CA ILE A 354 18.71 5.78 -14.83
C ILE A 354 19.85 5.59 -15.82
N ILE A 355 21.05 5.33 -15.30
CA ILE A 355 22.28 5.18 -16.06
C ILE A 355 22.85 3.79 -15.80
N PRO A 356 22.63 2.80 -16.69
CA PRO A 356 23.27 1.51 -16.60
C PRO A 356 24.69 1.59 -17.16
N PHE A 357 25.63 0.86 -16.53
CA PHE A 357 27.00 0.70 -16.99
C PHE A 357 27.54 -0.70 -16.70
N LYS A 358 28.57 -1.09 -17.43
CA LYS A 358 29.25 -2.37 -17.27
C LYS A 358 30.74 -2.16 -17.15
N ILE A 359 31.38 -2.96 -16.27
CA ILE A 359 32.84 -3.02 -16.17
C ILE A 359 33.25 -4.45 -16.48
N GLY A 360 33.94 -4.64 -17.59
CA GLY A 360 34.28 -5.96 -18.10
C GLY A 360 33.04 -6.83 -18.28
N HIS A 361 33.21 -8.10 -17.96
CA HIS A 361 32.11 -9.11 -17.99
C HIS A 361 31.58 -9.46 -16.58
N TRP A 362 32.20 -8.89 -15.55
CA TRP A 362 31.95 -9.28 -14.16
C TRP A 362 31.02 -8.34 -13.41
N LEU A 363 30.86 -7.08 -13.85
CA LEU A 363 30.01 -6.08 -13.20
C LEU A 363 28.98 -5.53 -14.18
N ASP A 364 27.69 -5.65 -13.82
CA ASP A 364 26.57 -4.97 -14.47
C ASP A 364 25.85 -4.11 -13.43
N SER A 365 25.87 -2.81 -13.60
CA SER A 365 25.42 -1.84 -12.61
C SER A 365 24.51 -0.80 -13.23
N HIS A 366 23.66 -0.20 -12.41
CA HIS A 366 22.93 1.01 -12.75
C HIS A 366 22.81 1.96 -11.56
N VAL A 367 22.90 3.24 -11.86
CA VAL A 367 22.66 4.34 -10.96
C VAL A 367 21.28 4.90 -11.26
N THR A 368 20.48 5.11 -10.25
CA THR A 368 19.23 5.88 -10.28
C THR A 368 19.42 7.12 -9.45
N LEU A 369 19.18 8.28 -10.04
CA LEU A 369 19.15 9.57 -9.36
C LEU A 369 17.78 10.20 -9.57
N GLN A 370 17.19 10.73 -8.50
CA GLN A 370 15.93 11.46 -8.56
C GLN A 370 16.02 12.73 -7.72
N ALA A 371 15.47 13.80 -8.26
CA ALA A 371 15.15 15.00 -7.52
C ALA A 371 13.63 15.24 -7.60
N GLU A 372 13.00 15.45 -6.47
CA GLU A 372 11.54 15.64 -6.35
C GLU A 372 11.26 16.91 -5.53
N TYR A 373 10.38 17.76 -6.01
CA TYR A 373 9.74 18.80 -5.21
C TYR A 373 8.35 18.30 -4.82
N ARG A 374 8.09 18.17 -3.52
CA ARG A 374 6.79 17.74 -2.97
C ARG A 374 6.16 18.86 -2.17
N GLN A 375 4.85 19.03 -2.31
CA GLN A 375 4.04 19.94 -1.51
C GLN A 375 2.76 19.25 -1.06
N ALA A 376 2.44 19.37 0.23
CA ALA A 376 1.19 18.89 0.83
C ALA A 376 0.46 20.06 1.49
N LYS A 377 -0.84 20.18 1.24
CA LYS A 377 -1.69 21.25 1.79
C LYS A 377 -2.96 20.69 2.38
N CYS A 378 -3.30 21.15 3.59
CA CYS A 378 -4.56 20.91 4.24
C CYS A 378 -5.01 22.16 4.99
N ASN A 379 -6.15 22.72 4.63
CA ASN A 379 -6.71 23.92 5.28
C ASN A 379 -7.53 23.58 6.54
N LYS A 380 -7.97 22.32 6.69
CA LYS A 380 -8.80 21.85 7.80
C LYS A 380 -8.28 20.48 8.30
N PHE A 381 -7.19 20.53 9.02
CA PHE A 381 -6.69 19.37 9.78
C PHE A 381 -7.13 19.56 11.24
N PHE A 382 -8.32 19.08 11.60
CA PHE A 382 -9.04 19.46 12.81
C PHE A 382 -9.23 20.99 12.85
N ASP A 383 -8.69 21.67 13.88
CA ASP A 383 -8.66 23.14 14.02
C ASP A 383 -7.37 23.77 13.43
N LEU A 384 -6.51 22.97 12.81
CA LEU A 384 -5.23 23.39 12.25
C LEU A 384 -5.27 23.48 10.72
N SER A 385 -4.19 24.02 10.16
CA SER A 385 -3.91 23.99 8.73
C SER A 385 -2.42 23.85 8.49
N PHE A 386 -2.03 23.22 7.38
CA PHE A 386 -0.63 23.20 6.93
C PHE A 386 -0.51 23.40 5.42
N ASN A 387 0.62 23.96 5.01
CA ASN A 387 1.08 24.02 3.64
C ASN A 387 2.59 23.80 3.68
N HIS A 388 3.01 22.57 3.47
CA HIS A 388 4.38 22.12 3.69
C HIS A 388 4.99 21.64 2.39
N SER A 389 6.23 22.03 2.09
CA SER A 389 6.92 21.64 0.87
C SER A 389 8.41 21.40 1.12
N LYS A 390 9.01 20.51 0.30
CA LYS A 390 10.42 20.17 0.39
C LYS A 390 10.96 19.62 -0.92
N TRP A 391 12.25 19.88 -1.17
CA TRP A 391 13.03 19.15 -2.17
C TRP A 391 13.56 17.85 -1.56
N ILE A 392 13.40 16.76 -2.28
CA ILE A 392 13.75 15.40 -1.86
C ILE A 392 14.68 14.81 -2.92
N GLY A 393 15.82 14.30 -2.49
CA GLY A 393 16.79 13.63 -3.36
C GLY A 393 16.84 12.14 -3.07
N LEU A 394 16.86 11.31 -4.11
CA LEU A 394 17.10 9.85 -4.01
C LEU A 394 18.29 9.49 -4.88
N ALA A 395 19.20 8.70 -4.31
CA ALA A 395 20.31 8.09 -5.03
C ALA A 395 20.32 6.58 -4.74
N MET A 396 20.36 5.76 -5.79
CA MET A 396 20.44 4.32 -5.67
C MET A 396 21.48 3.77 -6.63
N LEU A 397 22.38 2.90 -6.12
CA LEU A 397 23.34 2.17 -6.91
C LEU A 397 23.04 0.67 -6.76
N GLN A 398 22.73 0.00 -7.87
CA GLN A 398 22.49 -1.43 -7.91
C GLN A 398 23.59 -2.11 -8.71
N ASN A 399 24.20 -3.16 -8.15
CA ASN A 399 25.29 -3.88 -8.75
C ASN A 399 24.96 -5.38 -8.82
N ASN A 400 25.13 -5.95 -10.00
CA ASN A 400 25.12 -7.39 -10.23
C ASN A 400 26.55 -7.82 -10.57
N ILE A 401 27.16 -8.58 -9.67
CA ILE A 401 28.56 -8.96 -9.72
C ILE A 401 28.66 -10.48 -10.00
N ILE A 402 29.37 -10.86 -11.05
CA ILE A 402 29.67 -12.26 -11.32
C ILE A 402 30.95 -12.59 -10.57
N LEU A 403 30.82 -13.30 -9.44
CA LEU A 403 31.97 -13.73 -8.63
C LEU A 403 32.70 -14.93 -9.27
N SER A 404 31.93 -15.82 -9.88
CA SER A 404 32.46 -16.98 -10.60
C SER A 404 31.44 -17.42 -11.66
N THR A 405 31.98 -17.98 -12.77
CA THR A 405 31.15 -18.59 -13.83
C THR A 405 31.05 -20.10 -13.69
N LYS A 406 32.05 -20.73 -13.05
CA LYS A 406 32.11 -22.16 -12.75
C LYS A 406 32.81 -22.38 -11.40
N PRO A 407 32.04 -22.58 -10.30
CA PRO A 407 30.55 -22.57 -10.20
C PRO A 407 29.91 -21.22 -10.50
N ASP A 408 28.63 -21.19 -10.97
CA ASP A 408 27.90 -19.94 -11.24
C ASP A 408 27.49 -19.29 -9.91
N ILE A 409 28.31 -18.33 -9.47
CA ILE A 409 28.10 -17.56 -8.22
C ILE A 409 27.99 -16.09 -8.57
N ARG A 410 26.90 -15.46 -8.15
CA ARG A 410 26.59 -14.05 -8.37
C ARG A 410 26.30 -13.36 -7.06
N MET A 411 26.72 -12.09 -6.98
CA MET A 411 26.44 -11.22 -5.85
C MET A 411 25.63 -10.02 -6.33
N GLU A 412 24.59 -9.67 -5.57
CA GLU A 412 23.83 -8.44 -5.70
C GLU A 412 24.26 -7.49 -4.57
N LEU A 413 24.52 -6.23 -4.87
CA LEU A 413 24.84 -5.18 -3.89
C LEU A 413 24.09 -3.92 -4.26
N THR A 414 23.21 -3.46 -3.38
CA THR A 414 22.41 -2.24 -3.57
C THR A 414 22.67 -1.26 -2.44
N GLY A 415 23.05 -0.04 -2.78
CA GLY A 415 23.10 1.09 -1.87
C GLY A 415 21.95 2.06 -2.19
N LEU A 416 21.25 2.53 -1.17
CA LEU A 416 20.14 3.48 -1.26
C LEU A 416 20.40 4.66 -0.32
N TYR A 417 20.11 5.87 -0.76
CA TYR A 417 20.03 7.08 0.05
C TYR A 417 18.81 7.90 -0.34
N LEU A 418 18.01 8.28 0.64
CA LEU A 418 16.89 9.22 0.52
C LEU A 418 17.18 10.41 1.44
N SER A 419 17.17 11.62 0.90
CA SER A 419 17.32 12.84 1.70
C SER A 419 16.13 13.05 2.64
N PRO A 420 16.20 13.98 3.63
CA PRO A 420 15.04 14.34 4.42
C PRO A 420 13.82 14.65 3.55
N SER A 421 12.65 14.14 3.95
CA SER A 421 11.40 14.24 3.20
C SER A 421 10.26 14.81 4.08
N ILE A 422 9.03 14.83 3.54
CA ILE A 422 7.84 15.27 4.25
C ILE A 422 6.70 14.27 4.09
N GLN A 423 5.84 14.22 5.11
CA GLN A 423 4.55 13.54 5.07
C GLN A 423 3.50 14.46 5.72
N GLY A 424 2.72 15.16 4.90
CA GLY A 424 1.82 16.18 5.40
C GLY A 424 2.54 17.27 6.19
N SER A 425 2.22 17.38 7.48
CA SER A 425 2.86 18.32 8.41
C SER A 425 4.14 17.77 9.04
N TYR A 426 4.50 16.49 8.79
CA TYR A 426 5.70 15.90 9.36
C TYR A 426 6.94 16.20 8.53
N ASP A 427 8.04 16.47 9.20
CA ASP A 427 9.39 16.34 8.68
C ASP A 427 9.92 14.94 8.98
N LEU A 428 10.46 14.28 7.98
CA LEU A 428 11.11 12.97 8.10
C LEU A 428 12.61 13.15 7.88
N ASN A 429 13.43 12.45 8.68
CA ASN A 429 14.88 12.47 8.50
C ASN A 429 15.30 11.74 7.20
N HIS A 430 16.61 11.73 6.92
CA HIS A 430 17.15 10.95 5.81
C HIS A 430 17.13 9.44 6.12
N ILE A 431 17.05 8.65 5.06
CA ILE A 431 17.08 7.18 5.13
C ILE A 431 18.20 6.69 4.22
N TRP A 432 18.97 5.70 4.66
CA TRP A 432 19.92 5.01 3.82
C TRP A 432 19.93 3.52 4.13
N ALA A 433 20.30 2.70 3.16
CA ALA A 433 20.40 1.26 3.36
C ALA A 433 21.43 0.61 2.44
N ILE A 434 22.00 -0.48 2.89
CA ILE A 434 22.77 -1.39 2.04
C ILE A 434 22.14 -2.77 2.11
N HIS A 435 21.79 -3.28 0.93
CA HIS A 435 21.29 -4.64 0.74
C HIS A 435 22.32 -5.46 -0.01
N THR A 436 22.50 -6.72 0.35
CA THR A 436 23.41 -7.63 -0.35
C THR A 436 22.79 -9.01 -0.47
N GLY A 437 23.23 -9.75 -1.48
CA GLY A 437 22.79 -11.12 -1.68
C GLY A 437 23.80 -11.91 -2.48
N ILE A 438 23.96 -13.19 -2.15
CA ILE A 438 24.79 -14.13 -2.91
C ILE A 438 23.90 -15.26 -3.36
N ARG A 439 23.97 -15.55 -4.66
CA ARG A 439 23.26 -16.66 -5.30
C ARG A 439 24.25 -17.62 -5.93
N TRP A 440 24.09 -18.88 -5.62
CA TRP A 440 24.77 -19.98 -6.27
C TRP A 440 23.77 -20.80 -7.09
N ASN A 441 23.97 -20.87 -8.42
CA ASN A 441 23.18 -21.69 -9.33
C ASN A 441 23.97 -22.99 -9.62
N PHE A 442 23.30 -24.14 -9.53
CA PHE A 442 23.88 -25.46 -9.74
C PHE A 442 22.88 -26.42 -10.41
N ALA A 443 23.26 -27.70 -10.60
CA ALA A 443 22.44 -28.70 -11.28
C ALA A 443 21.94 -28.21 -12.66
N ASN A 444 22.85 -27.66 -13.49
CA ASN A 444 22.55 -27.08 -14.80
C ASN A 444 21.46 -26.00 -14.72
N GLN A 445 21.57 -25.10 -13.74
CA GLN A 445 20.60 -23.99 -13.44
C GLN A 445 19.18 -24.46 -13.02
N LYS A 446 19.01 -25.76 -12.72
CA LYS A 446 17.77 -26.28 -12.16
C LYS A 446 17.62 -26.00 -10.67
N ALA A 447 18.74 -25.81 -9.96
CA ALA A 447 18.75 -25.50 -8.54
C ALA A 447 19.49 -24.20 -8.26
N SER A 448 19.04 -23.46 -7.26
CA SER A 448 19.78 -22.32 -6.72
C SER A 448 19.60 -22.20 -5.21
N ILE A 449 20.66 -21.77 -4.54
CA ILE A 449 20.65 -21.31 -3.15
C ILE A 449 20.97 -19.83 -3.17
N GLN A 450 20.19 -19.04 -2.45
CA GLN A 450 20.41 -17.61 -2.30
C GLN A 450 20.34 -17.22 -0.82
N VAL A 451 21.34 -16.46 -0.36
CA VAL A 451 21.34 -15.77 0.91
C VAL A 451 21.20 -14.28 0.61
N LYS A 452 20.19 -13.61 1.16
CA LYS A 452 20.02 -12.16 1.08
C LYS A 452 20.06 -11.56 2.49
N ALA A 453 20.79 -10.47 2.65
CA ALA A 453 20.76 -9.61 3.82
C ALA A 453 20.20 -8.24 3.39
N ASN A 454 18.99 -7.95 3.84
CA ASN A 454 18.36 -6.64 3.64
C ASN A 454 18.72 -5.74 4.79
N ASP A 455 18.96 -4.46 4.47
CA ASP A 455 19.34 -3.43 5.42
C ASP A 455 20.43 -3.90 6.41
N LEU A 456 21.59 -4.22 5.85
CA LEU A 456 22.71 -4.84 6.56
C LEU A 456 23.08 -4.09 7.87
N PHE A 457 22.88 -2.77 7.90
CA PHE A 457 23.23 -1.90 9.02
C PHE A 457 22.03 -1.49 9.89
N ASN A 458 20.82 -2.00 9.60
CA ASN A 458 19.57 -1.62 10.28
C ASN A 458 19.34 -0.10 10.26
N SER A 459 19.52 0.52 9.09
CA SER A 459 19.55 1.98 8.94
C SER A 459 18.35 2.54 8.16
N MET A 460 17.56 1.70 7.50
CA MET A 460 16.46 2.14 6.64
C MET A 460 15.21 2.47 7.45
N GLU A 461 14.52 1.45 7.94
CA GLU A 461 13.30 1.61 8.74
C GLU A 461 13.60 1.57 10.24
N GLY A 462 14.87 1.37 10.58
CA GLY A 462 15.35 1.20 11.93
C GLY A 462 15.52 2.49 12.71
N ASN A 463 15.54 3.66 12.07
CA ASN A 463 15.77 4.94 12.73
C ASN A 463 15.00 6.04 12.00
N ILE A 464 13.67 6.02 12.11
CA ILE A 464 12.82 7.05 11.51
C ILE A 464 12.53 8.10 12.58
N ASP A 465 13.05 9.30 12.36
CA ASP A 465 12.70 10.47 13.14
C ASP A 465 11.60 11.24 12.43
N VAL A 466 10.55 11.53 13.15
CA VAL A 466 9.40 12.31 12.70
C VAL A 466 9.26 13.52 13.60
N THR A 467 9.22 14.71 13.04
CA THR A 467 8.96 15.94 13.77
C THR A 467 7.66 16.58 13.29
N LEU A 468 6.71 16.77 14.20
CA LEU A 468 5.50 17.56 13.99
C LEU A 468 5.69 18.94 14.59
N ARG A 469 5.57 20.01 13.75
CA ARG A 469 5.58 21.40 14.19
C ARG A 469 4.44 22.14 13.51
N ASN A 470 3.31 22.28 14.17
CA ASN A 470 2.17 22.97 13.57
C ASN A 470 1.37 23.74 14.62
N LYS A 471 1.35 25.08 14.53
CA LYS A 471 0.54 26.00 15.33
C LYS A 471 0.52 25.71 16.85
N GLY A 472 1.71 25.60 17.46
CA GLY A 472 1.85 25.33 18.90
C GLY A 472 1.80 23.85 19.27
N GLN A 473 1.58 22.96 18.32
CA GLN A 473 1.78 21.53 18.50
C GLN A 473 3.22 21.15 18.17
N TYR A 474 3.82 20.34 19.01
CA TYR A 474 5.18 19.84 18.82
C TYR A 474 5.26 18.38 19.26
N MET A 475 5.84 17.56 18.41
CA MET A 475 6.12 16.16 18.71
C MET A 475 7.39 15.74 17.94
N ASP A 476 8.30 15.09 18.64
CA ASP A 476 9.40 14.33 18.06
C ASP A 476 9.15 12.84 18.32
N MET A 477 9.30 12.02 17.30
CA MET A 477 9.13 10.58 17.38
C MET A 477 10.34 9.89 16.74
N HIS A 478 10.95 8.99 17.50
CA HIS A 478 12.00 8.11 17.02
C HIS A 478 11.50 6.68 16.98
N THR A 479 11.42 6.08 15.79
CA THR A 479 10.90 4.73 15.60
C THR A 479 12.00 3.80 15.10
N ASN A 480 12.14 2.64 15.72
CA ASN A 480 13.01 1.55 15.28
C ASN A 480 12.15 0.31 14.94
N ASN A 481 12.11 -0.06 13.66
CA ASN A 481 11.34 -1.20 13.13
C ASN A 481 12.19 -2.47 12.99
N TYR A 482 13.47 -2.46 13.37
CA TYR A 482 14.39 -3.61 13.24
C TYR A 482 14.35 -4.23 11.83
N SER A 483 14.50 -3.38 10.80
CA SER A 483 14.33 -3.72 9.38
C SER A 483 15.35 -4.73 8.84
N ARG A 484 16.47 -4.93 9.56
CA ARG A 484 17.51 -5.89 9.17
C ARG A 484 16.99 -7.32 9.20
N ASN A 485 17.06 -7.99 8.05
CA ASN A 485 16.70 -9.39 7.96
C ASN A 485 17.68 -10.17 7.06
N ILE A 486 17.79 -11.46 7.32
CA ILE A 486 18.58 -12.41 6.51
C ILE A 486 17.62 -13.49 6.01
N THR A 487 17.58 -13.66 4.70
CA THR A 487 16.72 -14.67 4.05
C THR A 487 17.58 -15.71 3.38
N LEU A 488 17.33 -16.99 3.67
CA LEU A 488 17.87 -18.14 2.95
C LEU A 488 16.77 -18.70 2.05
N SER A 489 17.05 -18.80 0.76
CA SER A 489 16.11 -19.36 -0.23
C SER A 489 16.76 -20.52 -0.97
N PHE A 490 16.04 -21.62 -1.10
CA PHE A 490 16.37 -22.74 -1.97
C PHE A 490 15.29 -22.89 -3.03
N THR A 491 15.69 -22.91 -4.28
CA THR A 491 14.78 -23.10 -5.42
C THR A 491 15.21 -24.32 -6.21
N TYR A 492 14.26 -25.19 -6.54
CA TYR A 492 14.48 -26.32 -7.45
C TYR A 492 13.35 -26.38 -8.49
N LYS A 493 13.73 -26.44 -9.77
CA LYS A 493 12.78 -26.49 -10.91
C LYS A 493 12.52 -27.92 -11.30
N PHE A 494 11.29 -28.40 -11.08
CA PHE A 494 10.82 -29.69 -11.49
C PHE A 494 10.12 -29.61 -12.87
N GLY A 495 10.48 -30.51 -13.80
CA GLY A 495 9.76 -30.68 -15.04
C GLY A 495 9.73 -29.44 -15.96
N GLY A 496 8.81 -29.44 -16.89
CA GLY A 496 8.58 -28.33 -17.85
C GLY A 496 7.45 -27.37 -17.45
N TYR A 497 7.21 -27.16 -16.15
CA TYR A 497 6.16 -26.25 -15.69
C TYR A 497 6.43 -24.83 -16.20
N LYS A 498 5.44 -24.24 -16.88
CA LYS A 498 5.41 -22.85 -17.24
C LYS A 498 4.49 -22.15 -16.26
N GLU A 499 5.05 -21.19 -15.51
CA GLU A 499 4.27 -20.36 -14.59
C GLU A 499 3.18 -19.61 -15.36
N LYS A 500 1.92 -19.76 -14.92
CA LYS A 500 0.82 -18.99 -15.45
C LYS A 500 0.77 -17.64 -14.76
N GLN A 501 0.67 -16.59 -15.53
CA GLN A 501 0.35 -15.27 -14.99
C GLN A 501 -1.11 -15.27 -14.52
N HIS A 502 -1.29 -14.92 -13.26
CA HIS A 502 -2.58 -14.85 -12.64
C HIS A 502 -2.88 -13.39 -12.26
N LYS A 503 -4.14 -12.97 -12.47
CA LYS A 503 -4.59 -11.66 -12.03
C LYS A 503 -4.60 -11.65 -10.49
N PRO A 504 -3.87 -10.74 -9.83
CA PRO A 504 -3.91 -10.62 -8.38
C PRO A 504 -5.29 -10.15 -7.94
N ILE A 505 -5.70 -10.56 -6.73
CA ILE A 505 -6.92 -10.06 -6.11
C ILE A 505 -6.63 -8.66 -5.58
N ASP A 506 -7.58 -7.75 -5.77
CA ASP A 506 -7.55 -6.45 -5.12
C ASP A 506 -7.90 -6.61 -3.64
N THR A 507 -6.87 -6.58 -2.79
CA THR A 507 -6.97 -6.64 -1.33
C THR A 507 -6.76 -5.27 -0.67
N SER A 508 -6.58 -4.20 -1.44
CA SER A 508 -6.16 -2.89 -0.96
C SER A 508 -7.09 -2.30 0.11
N ARG A 509 -8.37 -2.65 0.06
CA ARG A 509 -9.41 -2.14 0.95
C ARG A 509 -9.69 -2.99 2.19
N PHE A 510 -9.14 -4.21 2.27
CA PHE A 510 -9.35 -5.18 3.35
C PHE A 510 -8.16 -5.19 4.33
N LYS A 511 -7.78 -4.06 4.86
CA LYS A 511 -6.61 -3.93 5.74
C LYS A 511 -7.00 -3.81 7.20
#